data_2de305c6b18081b4ea55fc2c83ffb30a
#
_entry.id   2de305c6b18081b4ea55fc2c83ffb30a
#
_cell.length_a   1.000
_cell.length_b   1.000
_cell.length_c   1.000
_cell.angle_alpha   90.00
_cell.angle_beta   90.00
_cell.angle_gamma   90.00
#
_symmetry.space_group_name_H-M   'P 1'
#
loop_
_entity.id
_entity.type
_entity.pdbx_description
1 polymer ?
#
loop_
_entity_poly.entity_id
_entity_poly.type
_entity_poly.pdbx_seq_one_letter_code
_entity_poly.pdbx_strand_id
1 'polypeptide(L)'
;MSNLKDEQFSDRRLVTAVLNGDRHAFGLIIKKTEGLVAQMTFKMIGSPGDRKDIAQDIYLKAFKNLSSFKFQSKLSTWIGQIAYNTCLHYLEKKKLVLLDNFGEDGEMSENSFNKDVRNDTEEKLFSKELAKMLHTEIEQLKPLYKTLISLYHQEELSYAEIAEITSLPEGTVKNYIFRARKILKENILLKHKRNEL
;
A
#
# COMPACT_ATOMS: atom_id res chain seq x y z
N MET A 1 24.30 0.65 -8.36
CA MET A 1 24.84 1.48 -7.26
C MET A 1 24.79 2.99 -7.49
N SER A 2 24.77 3.50 -8.74
CA SER A 2 24.65 4.94 -9.03
C SER A 2 23.27 5.49 -8.66
N ASN A 3 22.20 4.76 -8.95
CA ASN A 3 20.81 5.22 -8.82
C ASN A 3 20.40 5.58 -7.38
N LEU A 4 20.90 4.87 -6.37
CA LEU A 4 20.60 5.14 -4.95
C LEU A 4 21.27 6.43 -4.44
N LYS A 5 22.49 6.73 -4.90
CA LYS A 5 23.20 7.96 -4.51
C LYS A 5 22.55 9.20 -5.14
N ASP A 6 22.13 9.09 -6.39
CA ASP A 6 21.44 10.17 -7.11
C ASP A 6 20.06 10.45 -6.50
N GLU A 7 19.35 9.42 -6.10
CA GLU A 7 18.05 9.52 -5.43
C GLU A 7 18.19 10.16 -4.04
N GLN A 8 19.16 9.74 -3.24
CA GLN A 8 19.45 10.35 -1.93
C GLN A 8 19.89 11.80 -2.05
N PHE A 9 20.65 12.15 -3.11
CA PHE A 9 21.03 13.54 -3.37
C PHE A 9 19.81 14.40 -3.71
N SER A 10 18.90 13.88 -4.52
CA SER A 10 17.62 14.52 -4.84
C SER A 10 16.76 14.71 -3.60
N ASP A 11 16.62 13.67 -2.76
CA ASP A 11 15.87 13.72 -1.52
C ASP A 11 16.44 14.78 -0.55
N ARG A 12 17.76 14.82 -0.41
CA ARG A 12 18.44 15.82 0.43
C ARG A 12 18.16 17.25 0.00
N ARG A 13 18.18 17.51 -1.31
CA ARG A 13 17.84 18.84 -1.85
C ARG A 13 16.39 19.23 -1.54
N LEU A 14 15.43 18.33 -1.76
CA LEU A 14 14.01 18.57 -1.50
C LEU A 14 13.76 18.83 -0.01
N VAL A 15 14.27 17.97 0.85
CA VAL A 15 14.12 18.11 2.31
C VAL A 15 14.72 19.43 2.80
N THR A 16 15.93 19.76 2.35
CA THR A 16 16.58 21.04 2.72
C THR A 16 15.77 22.25 2.27
N ALA A 17 15.23 22.23 1.04
CA ALA A 17 14.40 23.32 0.52
C ALA A 17 13.13 23.51 1.37
N VAL A 18 12.46 22.42 1.74
CA VAL A 18 11.26 22.47 2.62
C VAL A 18 11.61 23.03 3.99
N LEU A 19 12.71 22.59 4.60
CA LEU A 19 13.16 23.08 5.91
C LEU A 19 13.55 24.56 5.88
N ASN A 20 13.95 25.06 4.72
CA ASN A 20 14.22 26.49 4.47
C ASN A 20 12.96 27.31 4.11
N GLY A 21 11.75 26.69 4.19
CA GLY A 21 10.48 27.37 3.98
C GLY A 21 9.88 27.27 2.59
N ASP A 22 10.50 26.53 1.66
CA ASP A 22 9.95 26.30 0.32
C ASP A 22 8.80 25.29 0.35
N ARG A 23 7.58 25.82 0.35
CA ARG A 23 6.35 24.98 0.32
C ARG A 23 6.17 24.21 -1.00
N HIS A 24 6.71 24.74 -2.11
CA HIS A 24 6.61 24.07 -3.41
C HIS A 24 7.44 22.77 -3.41
N ALA A 25 8.61 22.79 -2.78
CA ALA A 25 9.43 21.59 -2.62
C ALA A 25 8.68 20.46 -1.87
N PHE A 26 7.81 20.79 -0.91
CA PHE A 26 6.97 19.77 -0.26
C PHE A 26 5.91 19.19 -1.21
N GLY A 27 5.34 20.01 -2.09
CA GLY A 27 4.47 19.55 -3.17
C GLY A 27 5.14 18.52 -4.08
N LEU A 28 6.44 18.68 -4.37
CA LEU A 28 7.23 17.70 -5.13
C LEU A 28 7.44 16.40 -4.35
N ILE A 29 7.64 16.48 -3.03
CA ILE A 29 7.70 15.29 -2.15
C ILE A 29 6.38 14.53 -2.21
N ILE A 30 5.24 15.22 -2.08
CA ILE A 30 3.91 14.61 -2.21
C ILE A 30 3.79 13.90 -3.55
N LYS A 31 4.08 14.59 -4.66
CA LYS A 31 3.99 14.03 -6.02
C LYS A 31 4.88 12.79 -6.20
N LYS A 32 6.08 12.78 -5.60
CA LYS A 32 7.00 11.64 -5.64
C LYS A 32 6.48 10.42 -4.88
N THR A 33 5.67 10.61 -3.86
CA THR A 33 5.26 9.55 -2.91
C THR A 33 3.77 9.25 -2.93
N GLU A 34 2.97 9.97 -3.71
CA GLU A 34 1.50 9.82 -3.73
C GLU A 34 1.05 8.43 -4.16
N GLY A 35 1.74 7.78 -5.11
CA GLY A 35 1.45 6.41 -5.53
C GLY A 35 1.56 5.44 -4.35
N LEU A 36 2.70 5.46 -3.63
CA LEU A 36 2.95 4.61 -2.47
C LEU A 36 1.93 4.84 -1.34
N VAL A 37 1.65 6.12 -1.01
CA VAL A 37 0.68 6.47 0.04
C VAL A 37 -0.73 6.06 -0.36
N ALA A 38 -1.13 6.31 -1.61
CA ALA A 38 -2.43 5.90 -2.14
C ALA A 38 -2.59 4.38 -2.12
N GLN A 39 -1.56 3.61 -2.54
CA GLN A 39 -1.58 2.16 -2.48
C GLN A 39 -1.81 1.65 -1.05
N MET A 40 -1.05 2.16 -0.08
CA MET A 40 -1.21 1.74 1.31
C MET A 40 -2.59 2.06 1.87
N THR A 41 -3.05 3.30 1.68
CA THR A 41 -4.37 3.70 2.15
C THR A 41 -5.48 2.89 1.49
N PHE A 42 -5.36 2.63 0.18
CA PHE A 42 -6.34 1.82 -0.55
C PHE A 42 -6.38 0.36 -0.07
N LYS A 43 -5.22 -0.25 0.19
CA LYS A 43 -5.13 -1.66 0.59
C LYS A 43 -5.46 -1.90 2.07
N MET A 44 -5.22 -0.92 2.93
CA MET A 44 -5.46 -1.06 4.38
C MET A 44 -6.82 -0.51 4.81
N ILE A 45 -7.31 0.55 4.18
CA ILE A 45 -8.51 1.27 4.62
C ILE A 45 -9.69 0.90 3.73
N GLY A 46 -10.68 0.23 4.29
CA GLY A 46 -11.89 -0.20 3.57
C GLY A 46 -12.81 0.96 3.19
N SER A 47 -12.95 1.98 4.06
CA SER A 47 -13.84 3.13 3.86
C SER A 47 -13.24 4.13 2.85
N PRO A 48 -13.88 4.38 1.69
CA PRO A 48 -13.37 5.34 0.71
C PRO A 48 -13.27 6.78 1.22
N GLY A 49 -14.21 7.20 2.08
CA GLY A 49 -14.20 8.55 2.69
C GLY A 49 -12.97 8.76 3.58
N ASP A 50 -12.65 7.77 4.41
CA ASP A 50 -11.54 7.86 5.36
C ASP A 50 -10.16 7.85 4.68
N ARG A 51 -10.05 7.27 3.47
CA ARG A 51 -8.78 7.18 2.74
C ARG A 51 -8.15 8.54 2.47
N LYS A 52 -8.96 9.52 2.08
CA LYS A 52 -8.50 10.88 1.78
C LYS A 52 -8.00 11.58 3.04
N ASP A 53 -8.74 11.47 4.13
CA ASP A 53 -8.39 12.08 5.40
C ASP A 53 -7.11 11.48 5.98
N ILE A 54 -6.98 10.14 5.89
CA ILE A 54 -5.76 9.43 6.31
C ILE A 54 -4.57 9.82 5.45
N ALA A 55 -4.73 9.96 4.12
CA ALA A 55 -3.65 10.42 3.24
C ALA A 55 -3.20 11.85 3.60
N GLN A 56 -4.12 12.75 3.93
CA GLN A 56 -3.79 14.09 4.42
C GLN A 56 -3.05 14.03 5.76
N ASP A 57 -3.52 13.21 6.71
CA ASP A 57 -2.87 13.05 8.02
C ASP A 57 -1.44 12.50 7.88
N ILE A 58 -1.21 11.56 6.95
CA ILE A 58 0.13 11.04 6.63
C ILE A 58 1.05 12.18 6.21
N TYR A 59 0.63 13.02 5.26
CA TYR A 59 1.48 14.13 4.79
C TYR A 59 1.65 15.23 5.83
N LEU A 60 0.65 15.50 6.67
CA LEU A 60 0.80 16.42 7.80
C LEU A 60 1.83 15.90 8.81
N LYS A 61 1.82 14.59 9.12
CA LYS A 61 2.81 13.96 9.97
C LYS A 61 4.21 13.98 9.33
N ALA A 62 4.30 13.68 8.04
CA ALA A 62 5.56 13.75 7.30
C ALA A 62 6.13 15.18 7.32
N PHE A 63 5.31 16.20 7.06
CA PHE A 63 5.75 17.59 7.11
C PHE A 63 6.23 18.01 8.51
N LYS A 64 5.46 17.71 9.55
CA LYS A 64 5.81 18.04 10.95
C LYS A 64 7.10 17.38 11.42
N ASN A 65 7.37 16.15 10.95
CA ASN A 65 8.53 15.37 11.36
C ASN A 65 9.69 15.41 10.34
N LEU A 66 9.61 16.22 9.28
CA LEU A 66 10.60 16.20 8.20
C LEU A 66 12.01 16.56 8.69
N SER A 67 12.11 17.42 9.71
CA SER A 67 13.40 17.76 10.35
C SER A 67 14.07 16.58 11.05
N SER A 68 13.32 15.54 11.40
CA SER A 68 13.83 14.32 12.04
C SER A 68 14.34 13.28 11.03
N PHE A 69 14.15 13.49 9.74
CA PHE A 69 14.61 12.56 8.71
C PHE A 69 16.13 12.54 8.60
N LYS A 70 16.75 11.40 8.89
CA LYS A 70 18.22 11.26 9.02
C LYS A 70 18.92 10.82 7.72
N PHE A 71 18.21 10.68 6.60
CA PHE A 71 18.77 10.20 5.32
C PHE A 71 19.43 8.81 5.40
N GLN A 72 18.97 7.96 6.31
CA GLN A 72 19.44 6.57 6.47
C GLN A 72 18.73 5.62 5.50
N SER A 73 17.55 6.02 5.01
CA SER A 73 16.78 5.35 3.96
C SER A 73 16.38 6.34 2.88
N LYS A 74 15.66 5.86 1.86
CA LYS A 74 15.00 6.74 0.89
C LYS A 74 13.88 7.54 1.58
N LEU A 75 13.64 8.77 1.11
CA LEU A 75 12.54 9.58 1.63
C LEU A 75 11.19 8.90 1.43
N SER A 76 11.00 8.19 0.31
CA SER A 76 9.80 7.40 0.03
C SER A 76 9.60 6.27 1.05
N THR A 77 10.64 5.56 1.45
CA THR A 77 10.59 4.51 2.49
C THR A 77 10.21 5.09 3.85
N TRP A 78 10.80 6.22 4.23
CA TRP A 78 10.46 6.91 5.49
C TRP A 78 9.01 7.41 5.51
N ILE A 79 8.52 7.99 4.41
CA ILE A 79 7.11 8.39 4.28
C ILE A 79 6.21 7.15 4.26
N GLY A 80 6.63 6.06 3.62
CA GLY A 80 5.95 4.77 3.63
C GLY A 80 5.77 4.22 5.05
N GLN A 81 6.78 4.34 5.91
CA GLN A 81 6.69 3.96 7.32
C GLN A 81 5.64 4.81 8.07
N ILE A 82 5.61 6.12 7.84
CA ILE A 82 4.57 7.01 8.41
C ILE A 82 3.19 6.59 7.92
N ALA A 83 3.06 6.27 6.62
CA ALA A 83 1.80 5.85 6.01
C ALA A 83 1.31 4.52 6.62
N TYR A 84 2.17 3.52 6.69
CA TYR A 84 1.85 2.21 7.27
C TYR A 84 1.38 2.34 8.72
N ASN A 85 2.14 3.04 9.56
CA ASN A 85 1.82 3.24 10.96
C ASN A 85 0.52 4.04 11.15
N THR A 86 0.26 5.04 10.30
CA THR A 86 -0.98 5.82 10.37
C THR A 86 -2.19 4.96 10.01
N CYS A 87 -2.09 4.13 8.97
CA CYS A 87 -3.14 3.18 8.60
C CYS A 87 -3.36 2.12 9.69
N LEU A 88 -2.29 1.59 10.28
CA LEU A 88 -2.36 0.61 11.35
C LEU A 88 -3.09 1.17 12.57
N HIS A 89 -2.71 2.35 13.03
CA HIS A 89 -3.38 3.06 14.13
C HIS A 89 -4.87 3.31 13.88
N TYR A 90 -5.24 3.68 12.65
CA TYR A 90 -6.64 3.82 12.28
C TYR A 90 -7.40 2.50 12.43
N LEU A 91 -6.82 1.38 11.95
CA LEU A 91 -7.45 0.06 12.04
C LEU A 91 -7.59 -0.41 13.51
N GLU A 92 -6.58 -0.18 14.33
CA GLU A 92 -6.60 -0.49 15.77
C GLU A 92 -7.70 0.29 16.49
N LYS A 93 -7.76 1.61 16.26
CA LYS A 93 -8.79 2.49 16.83
C LYS A 93 -10.20 2.05 16.41
N LYS A 94 -10.39 1.72 15.13
CA LYS A 94 -11.68 1.25 14.62
C LYS A 94 -12.08 -0.08 15.25
N LYS A 95 -11.14 -1.01 15.44
CA LYS A 95 -11.38 -2.29 16.13
C LYS A 95 -11.78 -2.07 17.58
N LEU A 96 -11.14 -1.17 18.32
CA LEU A 96 -11.51 -0.83 19.69
C LEU A 96 -12.93 -0.25 19.77
N VAL A 97 -13.26 0.71 18.92
CA VAL A 97 -14.61 1.31 18.85
C VAL A 97 -15.67 0.25 18.52
N LEU A 98 -15.34 -0.70 17.65
CA LEU A 98 -16.23 -1.81 17.34
C LEU A 98 -16.40 -2.75 18.56
N LEU A 99 -15.37 -3.05 19.31
CA LEU A 99 -15.44 -3.89 20.51
C LEU A 99 -16.27 -3.23 21.63
N ASP A 100 -16.20 -1.90 21.78
CA ASP A 100 -17.01 -1.15 22.75
C ASP A 100 -18.50 -1.09 22.37
N ASN A 101 -18.83 -1.27 21.07
CA ASN A 101 -20.19 -1.15 20.56
C ASN A 101 -20.86 -2.50 20.18
N PHE A 102 -20.23 -3.65 20.42
CA PHE A 102 -20.76 -4.97 20.03
C PHE A 102 -21.18 -5.82 21.23
N GLY A 103 -22.32 -6.40 21.13
CA GLY A 103 -23.42 -7.07 20.45
C GLY A 103 -23.53 -7.08 18.91
N GLU A 104 -23.05 -8.21 18.37
CA GLU A 104 -23.47 -8.86 17.11
C GLU A 104 -23.33 -8.13 15.75
N ASP A 105 -22.71 -8.87 14.80
CA ASP A 105 -22.74 -8.78 13.33
C ASP A 105 -21.99 -7.64 12.64
N GLY A 106 -20.76 -7.95 12.21
CA GLY A 106 -19.96 -7.16 11.28
C GLY A 106 -19.93 -7.75 9.87
N GLU A 107 -20.82 -7.27 9.00
CA GLU A 107 -20.77 -7.55 7.56
C GLU A 107 -19.52 -6.94 6.93
N MET A 108 -18.80 -7.75 6.14
CA MET A 108 -17.71 -7.30 5.27
C MET A 108 -18.32 -6.59 4.06
N SER A 109 -18.10 -5.29 3.94
CA SER A 109 -18.52 -4.48 2.80
C SER A 109 -17.76 -4.90 1.54
N GLU A 110 -18.47 -5.44 0.56
CA GLU A 110 -17.99 -5.64 -0.80
C GLU A 110 -17.88 -4.28 -1.51
N ASN A 111 -16.67 -3.85 -1.82
CA ASN A 111 -16.44 -2.72 -2.71
C ASN A 111 -16.16 -3.22 -4.12
N SER A 112 -17.20 -3.17 -4.96
CA SER A 112 -17.13 -3.42 -6.40
C SER A 112 -16.58 -2.18 -7.11
N PHE A 113 -15.42 -2.30 -7.75
CA PHE A 113 -14.93 -1.32 -8.71
C PHE A 113 -15.17 -1.84 -10.13
N ASN A 114 -16.17 -1.27 -10.83
CA ASN A 114 -16.32 -1.42 -12.27
C ASN A 114 -15.43 -0.39 -12.97
N LYS A 115 -14.51 -0.85 -13.79
CA LYS A 115 -13.82 -0.01 -14.78
C LYS A 115 -14.08 -0.60 -16.16
N ASP A 116 -14.69 0.21 -17.05
CA ASP A 116 -15.06 -0.13 -18.42
C ASP A 116 -13.90 -0.73 -19.22
N VAL A 117 -14.20 -1.80 -19.94
CA VAL A 117 -13.25 -2.50 -20.82
C VAL A 117 -13.69 -2.32 -22.27
N ARG A 118 -12.86 -1.65 -23.08
CA ARG A 118 -12.97 -1.60 -24.54
C ARG A 118 -12.41 -2.88 -25.17
N ASN A 119 -13.06 -3.28 -26.29
CA ASN A 119 -12.78 -4.49 -27.06
C ASN A 119 -11.32 -4.68 -27.47
N ASP A 120 -10.80 -5.87 -27.19
CA ASP A 120 -9.51 -6.35 -27.68
C ASP A 120 -9.54 -7.88 -27.89
N THR A 121 -8.66 -8.40 -28.79
CA THR A 121 -8.49 -9.78 -29.25
C THR A 121 -8.59 -10.85 -28.13
N GLU A 122 -9.02 -12.09 -28.46
CA GLU A 122 -9.27 -13.19 -27.49
C GLU A 122 -8.14 -13.45 -26.49
N GLU A 123 -6.90 -13.36 -26.89
CA GLU A 123 -5.73 -13.54 -26.01
C GLU A 123 -5.57 -12.41 -24.97
N LYS A 124 -5.95 -11.19 -25.36
CA LYS A 124 -6.01 -10.03 -24.46
C LYS A 124 -7.25 -10.09 -23.57
N LEU A 125 -8.34 -10.69 -24.01
CA LEU A 125 -9.54 -10.94 -23.19
C LEU A 125 -9.20 -11.92 -22.07
N PHE A 126 -8.56 -13.06 -22.36
CA PHE A 126 -8.15 -14.04 -21.36
C PHE A 126 -7.17 -13.45 -20.33
N SER A 127 -6.19 -12.65 -20.79
CA SER A 127 -5.27 -11.97 -19.87
C SER A 127 -5.95 -10.92 -18.97
N LYS A 128 -6.97 -10.22 -19.50
CA LYS A 128 -7.76 -9.26 -18.72
C LYS A 128 -8.67 -9.94 -17.69
N GLU A 129 -9.29 -11.06 -18.05
CA GLU A 129 -10.11 -11.86 -17.11
C GLU A 129 -9.25 -12.43 -16.00
N LEU A 130 -8.07 -12.97 -16.31
CA LEU A 130 -7.14 -13.46 -15.31
C LEU A 130 -6.64 -12.33 -14.39
N ALA A 131 -6.31 -11.16 -14.96
CA ALA A 131 -5.91 -9.99 -14.18
C ALA A 131 -7.04 -9.50 -13.26
N LYS A 132 -8.30 -9.49 -13.74
CA LYS A 132 -9.48 -9.14 -12.93
C LYS A 132 -9.70 -10.17 -11.81
N MET A 133 -9.58 -11.46 -12.11
CA MET A 133 -9.68 -12.52 -11.12
C MET A 133 -8.58 -12.37 -10.05
N LEU A 134 -7.34 -12.20 -10.47
CA LEU A 134 -6.20 -11.98 -9.55
C LEU A 134 -6.41 -10.74 -8.67
N HIS A 135 -6.87 -9.64 -9.25
CA HIS A 135 -7.20 -8.43 -8.49
C HIS A 135 -8.26 -8.71 -7.42
N THR A 136 -9.34 -9.40 -7.80
CA THR A 136 -10.42 -9.77 -6.86
C THR A 136 -9.89 -10.63 -5.71
N GLU A 137 -9.05 -11.61 -6.01
CA GLU A 137 -8.44 -12.47 -4.97
C GLU A 137 -7.48 -11.71 -4.05
N ILE A 138 -6.71 -10.75 -4.60
CA ILE A 138 -5.86 -9.88 -3.78
C ILE A 138 -6.69 -9.04 -2.80
N GLU A 139 -7.84 -8.50 -3.25
CA GLU A 139 -8.71 -7.70 -2.38
C GLU A 139 -9.35 -8.51 -1.25
N GLN A 140 -9.52 -9.81 -1.41
CA GLN A 140 -10.01 -10.73 -0.37
C GLN A 140 -8.95 -11.13 0.66
N LEU A 141 -7.66 -10.87 0.39
CA LEU A 141 -6.61 -11.14 1.37
C LEU A 141 -6.76 -10.23 2.62
N LYS A 142 -6.28 -10.73 3.75
CA LYS A 142 -6.13 -9.91 4.96
C LYS A 142 -5.32 -8.63 4.66
N PRO A 143 -5.65 -7.49 5.28
CA PRO A 143 -5.01 -6.19 4.97
C PRO A 143 -3.48 -6.26 4.92
N LEU A 144 -2.83 -6.92 5.86
CA LEU A 144 -1.38 -7.09 5.87
C LEU A 144 -0.87 -7.81 4.61
N TYR A 145 -1.47 -8.94 4.23
CA TYR A 145 -1.02 -9.73 3.06
C TYR A 145 -1.19 -8.97 1.76
N LYS A 146 -2.35 -8.32 1.55
CA LYS A 146 -2.57 -7.54 0.33
C LYS A 146 -1.66 -6.30 0.25
N THR A 147 -1.35 -5.67 1.38
CA THR A 147 -0.38 -4.56 1.43
C THR A 147 1.01 -5.04 1.04
N LEU A 148 1.53 -6.12 1.65
CA LEU A 148 2.86 -6.63 1.34
C LEU A 148 3.00 -7.10 -0.12
N ILE A 149 1.97 -7.78 -0.67
CA ILE A 149 1.94 -8.18 -2.09
C ILE A 149 1.98 -6.95 -3.00
N SER A 150 1.20 -5.90 -2.69
CA SER A 150 1.17 -4.68 -3.50
C SER A 150 2.50 -3.92 -3.42
N LEU A 151 3.09 -3.77 -2.24
CA LEU A 151 4.40 -3.12 -2.09
C LEU A 151 5.50 -3.84 -2.87
N TYR A 152 5.48 -5.18 -2.87
CA TYR A 152 6.49 -5.96 -3.57
C TYR A 152 6.29 -5.98 -5.09
N HIS A 153 5.05 -6.17 -5.58
CA HIS A 153 4.77 -6.39 -7.01
C HIS A 153 4.37 -5.14 -7.79
N GLN A 154 3.77 -4.15 -7.14
CA GLN A 154 3.28 -2.93 -7.80
C GLN A 154 4.22 -1.75 -7.57
N GLU A 155 4.76 -1.62 -6.34
CA GLU A 155 5.72 -0.57 -6.02
C GLU A 155 7.18 -1.04 -6.20
N GLU A 156 7.39 -2.31 -6.58
CA GLU A 156 8.71 -2.93 -6.85
C GLU A 156 9.71 -2.77 -5.69
N LEU A 157 9.21 -2.68 -4.46
CA LEU A 157 10.05 -2.53 -3.28
C LEU A 157 10.74 -3.85 -2.92
N SER A 158 12.00 -3.75 -2.51
CA SER A 158 12.75 -4.88 -1.98
C SER A 158 12.19 -5.36 -0.63
N TYR A 159 12.48 -6.61 -0.25
CA TYR A 159 12.10 -7.12 1.08
C TYR A 159 12.66 -6.26 2.22
N ALA A 160 13.87 -5.72 2.07
CA ALA A 160 14.49 -4.85 3.05
C ALA A 160 13.72 -3.52 3.20
N GLU A 161 13.32 -2.87 2.09
CA GLU A 161 12.52 -1.64 2.12
C GLU A 161 11.14 -1.89 2.74
N ILE A 162 10.50 -3.01 2.40
CA ILE A 162 9.21 -3.40 2.99
C ILE A 162 9.36 -3.68 4.49
N ALA A 163 10.45 -4.33 4.91
CA ALA A 163 10.76 -4.58 6.31
C ALA A 163 10.92 -3.27 7.09
N GLU A 164 11.62 -2.30 6.51
CA GLU A 164 11.79 -0.96 7.10
C GLU A 164 10.44 -0.22 7.22
N ILE A 165 9.63 -0.22 6.15
CA ILE A 165 8.29 0.39 6.12
C ILE A 165 7.37 -0.21 7.20
N THR A 166 7.35 -1.53 7.32
CA THR A 166 6.39 -2.24 8.19
C THR A 166 6.92 -2.51 9.59
N SER A 167 8.22 -2.22 9.84
CA SER A 167 8.93 -2.56 11.07
C SER A 167 8.90 -4.08 11.38
N LEU A 168 8.76 -4.92 10.34
CA LEU A 168 8.81 -6.37 10.44
C LEU A 168 10.22 -6.88 10.08
N PRO A 169 10.69 -7.98 10.69
CA PRO A 169 11.92 -8.64 10.24
C PRO A 169 11.81 -9.06 8.76
N GLU A 170 12.88 -8.91 7.98
CA GLU A 170 12.89 -9.23 6.54
C GLU A 170 12.46 -10.68 6.26
N GLY A 171 12.89 -11.64 7.09
CA GLY A 171 12.45 -13.04 7.01
C GLY A 171 10.93 -13.20 7.21
N THR A 172 10.32 -12.38 8.06
CA THR A 172 8.87 -12.34 8.27
C THR A 172 8.16 -11.80 7.03
N VAL A 173 8.67 -10.73 6.42
CA VAL A 173 8.14 -10.17 5.17
C VAL A 173 8.18 -11.22 4.05
N LYS A 174 9.31 -11.88 3.84
CA LYS A 174 9.45 -12.98 2.85
C LYS A 174 8.42 -14.08 3.08
N ASN A 175 8.26 -14.51 4.33
CA ASN A 175 7.33 -15.57 4.70
C ASN A 175 5.87 -15.17 4.45
N TYR A 176 5.49 -13.93 4.78
CA TYR A 176 4.14 -13.43 4.56
C TYR A 176 3.82 -13.28 3.07
N ILE A 177 4.74 -12.76 2.27
CA ILE A 177 4.58 -12.70 0.80
C ILE A 177 4.45 -14.10 0.20
N PHE A 178 5.26 -15.07 0.65
CA PHE A 178 5.17 -16.46 0.22
C PHE A 178 3.78 -17.06 0.55
N ARG A 179 3.30 -16.88 1.79
CA ARG A 179 1.97 -17.35 2.21
C ARG A 179 0.85 -16.69 1.42
N ALA A 180 0.93 -15.37 1.19
CA ALA A 180 -0.05 -14.66 0.38
C ALA A 180 -0.12 -15.20 -1.05
N ARG A 181 1.03 -15.44 -1.70
CA ARG A 181 1.09 -16.07 -3.02
C ARG A 181 0.49 -17.48 -3.05
N LYS A 182 0.74 -18.27 -1.99
CA LYS A 182 0.16 -19.61 -1.87
C LYS A 182 -1.36 -19.56 -1.81
N ILE A 183 -1.93 -18.69 -0.97
CA ILE A 183 -3.38 -18.48 -0.86
C ILE A 183 -3.97 -18.05 -2.21
N LEU A 184 -3.36 -17.07 -2.88
CA LEU A 184 -3.81 -16.60 -4.19
C LEU A 184 -3.81 -17.73 -5.23
N LYS A 185 -2.74 -18.53 -5.29
CA LYS A 185 -2.66 -19.68 -6.19
C LYS A 185 -3.76 -20.70 -5.92
N GLU A 186 -3.98 -21.07 -4.68
CA GLU A 186 -5.02 -22.04 -4.28
C GLU A 186 -6.42 -21.54 -4.65
N ASN A 187 -6.74 -20.28 -4.36
CA ASN A 187 -8.02 -19.68 -4.69
C ASN A 187 -8.28 -19.62 -6.20
N ILE A 188 -7.28 -19.19 -6.97
CA ILE A 188 -7.39 -19.11 -8.44
C ILE A 188 -7.63 -20.50 -9.04
N LEU A 189 -6.87 -21.52 -8.60
CA LEU A 189 -7.04 -22.89 -9.09
C LEU A 189 -8.42 -23.48 -8.74
N LEU A 190 -8.95 -23.19 -7.55
CA LEU A 190 -10.29 -23.63 -7.15
C LEU A 190 -11.39 -22.97 -8.01
N LYS A 191 -11.26 -21.68 -8.34
CA LYS A 191 -12.21 -20.96 -9.20
C LYS A 191 -12.15 -21.45 -10.65
N HIS A 192 -10.93 -21.72 -11.18
CA HIS A 192 -10.78 -22.26 -12.52
C HIS A 192 -11.49 -23.62 -12.67
N LYS A 193 -11.30 -24.52 -11.72
CA LYS A 193 -12.00 -25.84 -11.71
C LYS A 193 -13.51 -25.74 -11.61
N ARG A 194 -14.06 -24.68 -10.98
CA ARG A 194 -15.51 -24.47 -10.90
C ARG A 194 -16.11 -23.90 -12.18
N ASN A 195 -15.32 -23.20 -12.98
CA ASN A 195 -15.78 -22.64 -14.25
C ASN A 195 -15.67 -23.64 -15.42
N GLU A 196 -14.99 -24.78 -15.22
CA GLU A 196 -14.88 -25.87 -16.20
C GLU A 196 -15.96 -26.97 -16.02
N LEU A 197 -16.79 -26.89 -14.99
CA LEU A 197 -17.93 -27.76 -14.70
C LEU A 197 -19.26 -27.08 -15.04
#